data_d1333ea3da4c9434f1eef5c66abce1ce
#
_entry.id   d1333ea3da4c9434f1eef5c66abce1ce
#
_cell.length_a   1.000
_cell.length_b   1.000
_cell.length_c   1.000
_cell.angle_alpha   90.00
_cell.angle_beta   90.00
_cell.angle_gamma   90.00
#
_symmetry.space_group_name_H-M   'P 1'
#
loop_
_entity.id
_entity.type
_entity.pdbx_description
1 polymer ?
#
loop_
_entity_poly.entity_id
_entity_poly.type
_entity_poly.pdbx_seq_one_letter_code
_entity_poly.pdbx_strand_id
1 'polypeptide(L)'
;PAYRLSAIRTAPFYGCWLGASLLCSMQGISITENCQAKDSNNEPIPGLYITGDMSGSFFQNNYPCVMGGTACGRTLTFAIKSIKQMAGLENA
;
A
#
# COMPACT_ATOMS: atom_id res chain seq x y z
N PRO A 1 9.16 14.38 17.69
CA PRO A 1 8.57 14.41 19.03
C PRO A 1 9.42 13.63 20.01
N ALA A 2 9.57 14.14 21.24
CA ALA A 2 10.45 13.57 22.25
C ALA A 2 10.10 12.12 22.62
N TYR A 3 8.84 11.74 22.54
CA TYR A 3 8.39 10.37 22.86
C TYR A 3 8.85 9.31 21.83
N ARG A 4 9.38 9.74 20.68
CA ARG A 4 9.94 8.84 19.65
C ARG A 4 11.47 8.76 19.72
N LEU A 5 12.08 9.42 20.65
CA LEU A 5 13.53 9.44 20.81
C LEU A 5 13.95 8.45 21.89
N SER A 6 14.83 7.53 21.52
CA SER A 6 15.49 6.63 22.44
C SER A 6 16.96 6.97 22.53
N ALA A 7 17.52 7.00 23.73
CA ALA A 7 18.94 7.29 23.92
C ALA A 7 19.78 6.04 23.59
N ILE A 8 20.78 6.23 22.76
CA ILE A 8 21.79 5.19 22.43
C ILE A 8 22.96 5.42 23.40
N ARG A 9 23.06 4.60 24.44
CA ARG A 9 24.02 4.82 25.53
C ARG A 9 25.07 3.73 25.71
N THR A 10 24.84 2.56 25.15
CA THR A 10 25.70 1.38 25.36
C THR A 10 26.39 0.99 24.05
N ALA A 11 27.71 0.90 24.11
CA ALA A 11 28.50 0.41 22.97
C ALA A 11 28.25 -1.10 22.73
N PRO A 12 28.47 -1.61 21.47
CA PRO A 12 29.04 -0.90 20.32
C PRO A 12 28.02 0.00 19.59
N PHE A 13 28.54 1.09 18.99
CA PHE A 13 27.72 2.04 18.23
C PHE A 13 27.86 1.75 16.73
N TYR A 14 26.76 1.81 16.00
CA TYR A 14 26.71 1.60 14.56
C TYR A 14 26.09 2.80 13.89
N GLY A 15 26.62 3.19 12.74
CA GLY A 15 26.09 4.25 11.90
C GLY A 15 25.91 3.77 10.47
N CYS A 16 24.90 4.30 9.80
CA CYS A 16 24.71 4.07 8.37
C CYS A 16 24.38 5.38 7.65
N TRP A 17 24.74 5.43 6.37
CA TRP A 17 24.34 6.53 5.52
C TRP A 17 22.88 6.37 5.13
N LEU A 18 22.12 7.46 5.27
CA LEU A 18 20.75 7.54 4.79
C LEU A 18 20.70 8.52 3.63
N GLY A 19 20.20 8.06 2.49
CA GLY A 19 19.91 8.88 1.33
C GLY A 19 18.43 9.01 1.07
N ALA A 20 18.04 9.85 0.14
CA ALA A 20 16.67 9.92 -0.34
C ALA A 20 16.31 8.61 -1.04
N SER A 21 15.18 8.01 -0.66
CA SER A 21 14.66 6.80 -1.27
C SER A 21 13.15 6.89 -1.39
N LEU A 22 12.59 6.19 -2.38
CA LEU A 22 11.16 6.06 -2.55
C LEU A 22 10.66 4.86 -1.73
N LEU A 23 9.82 5.09 -0.75
CA LEU A 23 9.23 4.04 0.07
C LEU A 23 8.08 3.34 -0.64
N CYS A 24 7.16 4.11 -1.21
CA CYS A 24 5.98 3.60 -1.90
C CYS A 24 5.41 4.66 -2.85
N SER A 25 4.58 4.22 -3.80
CA SER A 25 3.75 5.11 -4.60
C SER A 25 2.45 5.40 -3.85
N MET A 26 2.10 6.69 -3.71
CA MET A 26 0.88 7.09 -3.00
C MET A 26 -0.31 7.25 -3.94
N GLN A 27 -0.08 7.73 -5.15
CA GLN A 27 -1.15 7.95 -6.14
C GLN A 27 -1.54 6.66 -6.86
N GLY A 28 -0.59 5.96 -7.46
CA GLY A 28 -0.84 4.71 -8.17
C GLY A 28 -1.92 4.79 -9.26
N ILE A 29 -2.34 3.64 -9.74
CA ILE A 29 -3.40 3.50 -10.73
C ILE A 29 -4.75 3.49 -10.04
N SER A 30 -5.71 4.27 -10.55
CA SER A 30 -7.08 4.31 -10.03
C SER A 30 -7.75 2.94 -10.17
N ILE A 31 -8.37 2.47 -9.10
CA ILE A 31 -9.03 1.15 -9.08
C ILE A 31 -10.48 1.27 -8.60
N THR A 32 -11.28 0.27 -8.94
CA THR A 32 -12.62 0.05 -8.36
C THR A 32 -12.50 -0.59 -6.97
N GLU A 33 -13.61 -0.71 -6.26
CA GLU A 33 -13.69 -1.46 -5.01
C GLU A 33 -13.30 -2.95 -5.16
N ASN A 34 -13.39 -3.48 -6.37
CA ASN A 34 -13.00 -4.85 -6.71
C ASN A 34 -11.58 -4.95 -7.28
N CYS A 35 -10.78 -3.91 -7.09
CA CYS A 35 -9.37 -3.84 -7.50
C CYS A 35 -9.16 -3.85 -9.04
N GLN A 36 -10.20 -3.66 -9.86
CA GLN A 36 -10.04 -3.48 -11.30
C GLN A 36 -9.48 -2.08 -11.59
N ALA A 37 -8.52 -2.00 -12.50
CA ALA A 37 -8.01 -0.72 -12.99
C ALA A 37 -9.12 0.05 -13.71
N LYS A 38 -9.09 1.37 -13.58
CA LYS A 38 -10.00 2.27 -14.29
C LYS A 38 -9.31 2.95 -15.46
N ASP A 39 -10.05 3.16 -16.52
CA ASP A 39 -9.60 3.95 -17.68
C ASP A 39 -9.73 5.46 -17.45
N SER A 40 -9.45 6.25 -18.49
CA SER A 40 -9.57 7.72 -18.45
C SER A 40 -11.02 8.23 -18.28
N ASN A 41 -12.02 7.40 -18.55
CA ASN A 41 -13.43 7.70 -18.36
C ASN A 41 -13.95 7.24 -16.99
N ASN A 42 -13.07 6.73 -16.15
CA ASN A 42 -13.39 6.18 -14.83
C ASN A 42 -14.12 4.83 -14.87
N GLU A 43 -14.11 4.16 -16.03
CA GLU A 43 -14.74 2.85 -16.22
C GLU A 43 -13.75 1.71 -15.97
N PRO A 44 -14.21 0.58 -15.42
CA PRO A 44 -13.33 -0.55 -15.13
C PRO A 44 -12.83 -1.21 -16.44
N ILE A 45 -11.53 -1.47 -16.50
CA ILE A 45 -10.91 -2.20 -17.59
C ILE A 45 -11.09 -3.70 -17.34
N PRO A 46 -11.84 -4.43 -18.20
CA PRO A 46 -12.08 -5.85 -18.00
C PRO A 46 -10.79 -6.68 -17.96
N GLY A 47 -10.67 -7.55 -16.95
CA GLY A 47 -9.54 -8.47 -16.81
C GLY A 47 -8.26 -7.83 -16.24
N LEU A 48 -8.22 -6.52 -15.97
CA LEU A 48 -7.05 -5.86 -15.42
C LEU A 48 -7.26 -5.54 -13.93
N TYR A 49 -6.52 -6.21 -13.07
CA TYR A 49 -6.57 -6.02 -11.62
C TYR A 49 -5.24 -5.47 -11.09
N ILE A 50 -5.32 -4.51 -10.18
CA ILE A 50 -4.15 -3.84 -9.61
C ILE A 50 -4.22 -3.91 -8.08
N THR A 51 -3.16 -4.39 -7.46
CA THR A 51 -3.04 -4.47 -6.00
C THR A 51 -1.69 -3.96 -5.52
N GLY A 52 -1.50 -3.86 -4.22
CA GLY A 52 -0.25 -3.38 -3.63
C GLY A 52 -0.02 -1.89 -3.87
N ASP A 53 1.24 -1.48 -3.88
CA ASP A 53 1.63 -0.07 -3.99
C ASP A 53 1.30 0.56 -5.36
N MET A 54 1.07 -0.26 -6.38
CA MET A 54 0.61 0.23 -7.69
C MET A 54 -0.86 0.68 -7.68
N SER A 55 -1.69 0.16 -6.77
CA SER A 55 -3.08 0.58 -6.65
C SER A 55 -3.17 1.92 -5.93
N GLY A 56 -3.82 2.88 -6.56
CA GLY A 56 -3.94 4.25 -6.04
C GLY A 56 -5.12 4.47 -5.11
N SER A 57 -5.25 5.72 -4.67
CA SER A 57 -6.40 6.24 -3.92
C SER A 57 -6.61 5.69 -2.51
N PHE A 58 -5.74 4.85 -2.00
CA PHE A 58 -5.84 4.34 -0.62
C PHE A 58 -5.20 5.29 0.39
N PHE A 59 -3.99 5.76 0.11
CA PHE A 59 -3.31 6.76 0.91
C PHE A 59 -3.44 8.13 0.24
N GLN A 60 -4.41 8.89 0.63
CA GLN A 60 -4.64 10.21 0.05
C GLN A 60 -3.77 11.26 0.76
N ASN A 61 -2.86 11.89 0.02
CA ASN A 61 -1.99 12.99 0.45
C ASN A 61 -1.01 12.71 1.61
N ASN A 62 -1.11 11.56 2.28
CA ASN A 62 -0.22 11.22 3.38
C ASN A 62 -0.14 9.71 3.61
N TYR A 63 1.06 9.23 3.88
CA TYR A 63 1.27 7.84 4.30
C TYR A 63 1.02 7.73 5.81
N PRO A 64 -0.03 7.03 6.26
CA PRO A 64 -0.37 6.94 7.68
C PRO A 64 0.63 6.05 8.43
N CYS A 65 1.46 6.67 9.28
CA CYS A 65 2.38 5.96 10.17
C CYS A 65 1.75 5.59 11.52
N VAL A 66 0.47 5.91 11.73
CA VAL A 66 -0.21 5.72 13.02
C VAL A 66 -0.55 4.27 13.28
N MET A 67 -0.75 3.51 12.21
CA MET A 67 -1.15 2.10 12.25
C MET A 67 -0.14 1.28 11.47
N GLY A 68 0.79 0.65 12.20
CA GLY A 68 1.80 -0.22 11.60
C GLY A 68 1.17 -1.39 10.86
N GLY A 69 1.75 -1.75 9.70
CA GLY A 69 1.28 -2.89 8.91
C GLY A 69 0.12 -2.60 7.95
N THR A 70 -0.46 -1.39 7.93
CA THR A 70 -1.60 -1.05 7.07
C THR A 70 -1.33 -1.30 5.59
N ALA A 71 -0.16 -0.93 5.08
CA ALA A 71 0.19 -1.15 3.67
C ALA A 71 0.29 -2.65 3.33
N CYS A 72 0.94 -3.44 4.18
CA CYS A 72 1.04 -4.89 4.01
C CYS A 72 -0.33 -5.57 4.12
N GLY A 73 -1.13 -5.19 5.12
CA GLY A 73 -2.48 -5.72 5.31
C GLY A 73 -3.38 -5.42 4.11
N ARG A 74 -3.35 -4.19 3.60
CA ARG A 74 -4.05 -3.79 2.37
C ARG A 74 -3.63 -4.66 1.20
N THR A 75 -2.32 -4.81 0.96
CA THR A 75 -1.79 -5.58 -0.16
C THR A 75 -2.30 -7.02 -0.14
N LEU A 76 -2.22 -7.69 0.99
CA LEU A 76 -2.69 -9.07 1.15
C LEU A 76 -4.22 -9.18 0.99
N THR A 77 -4.97 -8.30 1.62
CA THR A 77 -6.44 -8.30 1.56
C THR A 77 -6.93 -8.07 0.14
N PHE A 78 -6.36 -7.09 -0.56
CA PHE A 78 -6.78 -6.78 -1.92
C PHE A 78 -6.35 -7.86 -2.92
N ALA A 79 -5.19 -8.48 -2.72
CA ALA A 79 -4.77 -9.62 -3.55
C ALA A 79 -5.74 -10.80 -3.41
N ILE A 80 -6.12 -11.16 -2.18
CA ILE A 80 -7.10 -12.21 -1.93
C ILE A 80 -8.46 -11.86 -2.54
N LYS A 81 -8.92 -10.62 -2.35
CA LYS A 81 -10.18 -10.14 -2.93
C LYS A 81 -10.17 -10.24 -4.45
N SER A 82 -9.10 -9.78 -5.10
CA SER A 82 -8.97 -9.82 -6.57
C SER A 82 -9.04 -11.25 -7.10
N ILE A 83 -8.36 -12.19 -6.44
CA ILE A 83 -8.37 -13.60 -6.85
C ILE A 83 -9.76 -14.21 -6.67
N LYS A 84 -10.44 -13.93 -5.55
CA LYS A 84 -11.81 -14.39 -5.34
C LYS A 84 -12.76 -13.86 -6.41
N GLN A 85 -12.63 -12.58 -6.76
CA GLN A 85 -13.38 -11.95 -7.84
C GLN A 85 -13.15 -12.65 -9.18
N MET A 86 -11.87 -12.84 -9.56
CA MET A 86 -11.50 -13.50 -10.83
C MET A 86 -12.02 -14.94 -10.89
N ALA A 87 -12.06 -15.64 -9.76
CA ALA A 87 -12.53 -17.03 -9.66
C ALA A 87 -14.05 -17.16 -9.50
N GLY A 88 -14.79 -16.05 -9.41
CA GLY A 88 -16.23 -16.08 -9.12
C GLY A 88 -16.58 -16.57 -7.71
N LEU A 89 -15.65 -16.45 -6.76
CA LEU A 89 -15.78 -16.93 -5.37
C LEU A 89 -16.09 -15.79 -4.37
N GLU A 90 -16.79 -14.77 -4.81
CA GLU A 90 -17.04 -13.57 -3.99
C GLU A 90 -17.82 -13.83 -2.71
N ASN A 91 -18.60 -14.89 -2.67
CA ASN A 91 -19.46 -15.27 -1.55
C ASN A 91 -18.97 -16.53 -0.80
N ALA A 92 -17.71 -16.91 -0.98
CA ALA A 92 -17.13 -18.08 -0.32
C ALA A 92 -16.23 -17.70 0.86
#